data_718d7ef3984711e156db997d86f8d131
#
_entry.id   718d7ef3984711e156db997d86f8d131
#
_cell.length_a   1.000
_cell.length_b   1.000
_cell.length_c   1.000
_cell.angle_alpha   90.00
_cell.angle_beta   90.00
_cell.angle_gamma   90.00
#
_symmetry.space_group_name_H-M   'P 1'
#
loop_
_entity.id
_entity.type
_entity.pdbx_description
1 polymer ?
#
loop_
_entity_poly.entity_id
_entity_poly.type
_entity_poly.pdbx_seq_one_letter_code
_entity_poly.pdbx_strand_id
1 'polypeptide(L)'
;MRCARSGFTLVELMIVVVIIAILAAIGSFGFRRWVGRARSTEAVTMLAEMNSKEQTYRMEMGDFMPLRADGNVTLPSPDEPAAAFFPISPNAATFESVRTAVSVSDSTRWPTSWKAVGVSPRDTSLYCTYMTNAGSAGQAVPAGATFGAMLIAGTASPWFYGLAACNLNGPAGFPADVSIFAVSSTSARLRSFNDNR
;
A
#
# COMPACT_ATOMS: atom_id res chain seq x y z
N MET A 1 13.02 27.90 59.41
CA MET A 1 13.24 28.43 58.09
C MET A 1 11.97 28.28 57.28
N ARG A 2 11.29 29.35 56.90
CA ARG A 2 10.10 29.32 56.02
C ARG A 2 10.59 29.47 54.60
N CYS A 3 10.50 28.41 53.78
CA CYS A 3 10.69 28.51 52.32
C CYS A 3 9.57 29.40 51.74
N ALA A 4 9.94 30.55 51.20
CA ALA A 4 9.04 31.37 50.42
C ALA A 4 8.65 30.59 49.16
N ARG A 5 7.38 30.20 49.01
CA ARG A 5 6.84 29.64 47.80
C ARG A 5 6.60 30.81 46.82
N SER A 6 7.47 30.97 45.84
CA SER A 6 7.19 31.86 44.70
C SER A 6 6.06 31.25 43.88
N GLY A 7 4.95 31.94 43.76
CA GLY A 7 3.86 31.57 42.84
C GLY A 7 4.17 32.05 41.45
N PHE A 8 3.69 31.31 40.42
CA PHE A 8 3.76 31.71 39.01
C PHE A 8 2.93 32.98 38.77
N THR A 9 3.47 33.89 37.97
CA THR A 9 2.71 35.06 37.54
C THR A 9 1.78 34.69 36.38
N LEU A 10 0.67 35.42 36.27
CA LEU A 10 -0.30 35.24 35.18
C LEU A 10 0.35 35.47 33.81
N VAL A 11 1.29 36.42 33.75
CA VAL A 11 2.04 36.75 32.51
C VAL A 11 2.97 35.60 32.10
N GLU A 12 3.68 34.97 33.02
CA GLU A 12 4.53 33.80 32.70
C GLU A 12 3.71 32.65 32.12
N LEU A 13 2.52 32.41 32.69
CA LEU A 13 1.65 31.34 32.15
C LEU A 13 1.14 31.69 30.74
N MET A 14 0.78 32.93 30.49
CA MET A 14 0.37 33.38 29.16
C MET A 14 1.49 33.20 28.09
N ILE A 15 2.72 33.55 28.40
CA ILE A 15 3.86 33.40 27.49
C ILE A 15 4.10 31.92 27.20
N VAL A 16 4.07 31.05 28.21
CA VAL A 16 4.27 29.61 28.03
C VAL A 16 3.19 29.00 27.11
N VAL A 17 1.92 29.36 27.32
CA VAL A 17 0.81 28.85 26.49
C VAL A 17 0.97 29.30 25.03
N VAL A 18 1.37 30.55 24.79
CA VAL A 18 1.60 31.06 23.42
C VAL A 18 2.74 30.29 22.73
N ILE A 19 3.85 30.05 23.43
CA ILE A 19 4.98 29.28 22.86
C ILE A 19 4.54 27.84 22.54
N ILE A 20 3.84 27.17 23.47
CA ILE A 20 3.34 25.80 23.23
C ILE A 20 2.37 25.77 22.03
N ALA A 21 1.47 26.74 21.90
CA ALA A 21 0.54 26.83 20.79
C ALA A 21 1.24 26.94 19.44
N ILE A 22 2.30 27.78 19.34
CA ILE A 22 3.09 27.93 18.11
C ILE A 22 3.83 26.62 17.78
N LEU A 23 4.48 26.01 18.78
CA LEU A 23 5.20 24.74 18.59
C LEU A 23 4.26 23.61 18.17
N ALA A 24 3.08 23.51 18.78
CA ALA A 24 2.07 22.53 18.42
C ALA A 24 1.55 22.72 16.98
N ALA A 25 1.35 23.95 16.55
CA ALA A 25 0.95 24.27 15.18
C ALA A 25 2.00 23.78 14.15
N ILE A 26 3.27 24.12 14.37
CA ILE A 26 4.38 23.69 13.49
C ILE A 26 4.53 22.15 13.52
N GLY A 27 4.47 21.54 14.69
CA GLY A 27 4.63 20.10 14.88
C GLY A 27 3.56 19.28 14.17
N SER A 28 2.32 19.77 14.07
CA SER A 28 1.21 19.07 13.47
C SER A 28 1.41 18.82 11.96
N PHE A 29 1.99 19.76 11.22
CA PHE A 29 2.30 19.61 9.79
C PHE A 29 3.41 18.56 9.55
N GLY A 30 4.46 18.61 10.36
CA GLY A 30 5.59 17.66 10.26
C GLY A 30 5.13 16.22 10.57
N PHE A 31 4.28 16.05 11.57
CA PHE A 31 3.76 14.75 11.98
C PHE A 31 2.93 14.06 10.88
N ARG A 32 2.04 14.80 10.22
CA ARG A 32 1.23 14.25 9.12
C ARG A 32 2.10 13.72 7.96
N ARG A 33 3.12 14.48 7.57
CA ARG A 33 4.07 14.05 6.53
C ARG A 33 4.87 12.81 6.96
N TRP A 34 5.27 12.76 8.22
CA TRP A 34 6.00 11.61 8.75
C TRP A 34 5.14 10.34 8.75
N VAL A 35 3.89 10.42 9.18
CA VAL A 35 2.93 9.30 9.13
C VAL A 35 2.69 8.82 7.69
N GLY A 36 2.53 9.73 6.72
CA GLY A 36 2.38 9.37 5.31
C GLY A 36 3.59 8.59 4.78
N ARG A 37 4.82 9.02 5.12
CA ARG A 37 6.05 8.29 4.77
C ARG A 37 6.14 6.92 5.41
N ALA A 38 5.77 6.79 6.67
CA ALA A 38 5.75 5.49 7.36
C ALA A 38 4.81 4.49 6.66
N ARG A 39 3.62 4.93 6.26
CA ARG A 39 2.67 4.11 5.49
C ARG A 39 3.19 3.75 4.10
N SER A 40 3.87 4.66 3.41
CA SER A 40 4.47 4.33 2.11
C SER A 40 5.61 3.31 2.23
N THR A 41 6.31 3.26 3.35
CA THR A 41 7.33 2.24 3.62
C THR A 41 6.71 0.85 3.75
N GLU A 42 5.53 0.72 4.33
CA GLU A 42 4.77 -0.55 4.35
C GLU A 42 4.54 -1.06 2.92
N ALA A 43 4.04 -0.18 2.03
CA ALA A 43 3.79 -0.52 0.63
C ALA A 43 5.06 -1.04 -0.08
N VAL A 44 6.18 -0.34 0.10
CA VAL A 44 7.47 -0.74 -0.49
C VAL A 44 7.93 -2.11 -0.01
N THR A 45 7.87 -2.33 1.30
CA THR A 45 8.31 -3.59 1.93
C THR A 45 7.44 -4.76 1.47
N MET A 46 6.13 -4.57 1.45
CA MET A 46 5.19 -5.62 1.04
C MET A 46 5.32 -5.96 -0.44
N LEU A 47 5.46 -4.95 -1.32
CA LEU A 47 5.69 -5.19 -2.74
C LEU A 47 7.03 -5.89 -3.01
N ALA A 48 8.08 -5.57 -2.25
CA ALA A 48 9.35 -6.27 -2.35
C ALA A 48 9.23 -7.75 -1.95
N GLU A 49 8.47 -8.05 -0.90
CA GLU A 49 8.17 -9.42 -0.49
C GLU A 49 7.38 -10.16 -1.58
N MET A 50 6.28 -9.56 -2.08
CA MET A 50 5.48 -10.13 -3.16
C MET A 50 6.34 -10.43 -4.39
N ASN A 51 7.19 -9.47 -4.82
CA ASN A 51 8.10 -9.69 -5.95
C ASN A 51 9.05 -10.87 -5.70
N SER A 52 9.66 -10.96 -4.53
CA SER A 52 10.57 -12.06 -4.18
C SER A 52 9.85 -13.40 -4.22
N LYS A 53 8.65 -13.48 -3.66
CA LYS A 53 7.85 -14.71 -3.63
C LYS A 53 7.35 -15.12 -5.01
N GLU A 54 6.93 -14.16 -5.84
CA GLU A 54 6.53 -14.40 -7.23
C GLU A 54 7.71 -14.94 -8.07
N GLN A 55 8.92 -14.41 -7.89
CA GLN A 55 10.10 -14.96 -8.58
C GLN A 55 10.41 -16.40 -8.14
N THR A 56 10.27 -16.70 -6.84
CA THR A 56 10.44 -18.07 -6.33
C THR A 56 9.39 -19.00 -6.92
N TYR A 57 8.13 -18.61 -6.90
CA TYR A 57 7.03 -19.39 -7.47
C TYR A 57 7.24 -19.67 -8.96
N ARG A 58 7.68 -18.67 -9.73
CA ARG A 58 8.01 -18.83 -11.14
C ARG A 58 9.14 -19.85 -11.37
N MET A 59 10.16 -19.86 -10.52
CA MET A 59 11.27 -20.84 -10.65
C MET A 59 10.77 -22.29 -10.43
N GLU A 60 9.74 -22.47 -9.63
CA GLU A 60 9.18 -23.79 -9.31
C GLU A 60 8.11 -24.23 -10.32
N MET A 61 7.25 -23.31 -10.74
CA MET A 61 6.05 -23.59 -11.54
C MET A 61 6.15 -23.19 -13.02
N GLY A 62 7.15 -22.34 -13.37
CA GLY A 62 7.36 -21.84 -14.72
C GLY A 62 6.63 -20.54 -15.05
N ASP A 63 5.53 -20.25 -14.40
CA ASP A 63 4.70 -19.05 -14.54
C ASP A 63 4.56 -18.28 -13.23
N PHE A 64 4.10 -17.03 -13.30
CA PHE A 64 3.70 -16.24 -12.13
C PHE A 64 2.25 -16.53 -11.75
N MET A 65 1.89 -16.30 -10.49
CA MET A 65 0.52 -16.46 -9.98
C MET A 65 -0.11 -15.09 -9.66
N PRO A 66 -1.32 -14.79 -10.16
CA PRO A 66 -2.02 -13.57 -9.75
C PRO A 66 -2.41 -13.62 -8.26
N LEU A 67 -1.93 -12.66 -7.47
CA LEU A 67 -2.27 -12.52 -6.06
C LEU A 67 -3.47 -11.60 -5.92
N ARG A 68 -4.66 -12.16 -5.93
CA ARG A 68 -5.92 -11.41 -5.99
C ARG A 68 -6.88 -11.84 -4.90
N ALA A 69 -7.62 -10.87 -4.34
CA ALA A 69 -8.64 -11.12 -3.34
C ALA A 69 -9.95 -11.66 -3.92
N ASP A 70 -10.24 -11.37 -5.19
CA ASP A 70 -11.43 -11.86 -5.91
C ASP A 70 -11.32 -13.34 -6.31
N GLY A 71 -10.19 -13.99 -6.01
CA GLY A 71 -9.95 -15.40 -6.31
C GLY A 71 -9.71 -15.72 -7.78
N ASN A 72 -9.64 -14.71 -8.65
CA ASN A 72 -9.37 -14.93 -10.07
C ASN A 72 -7.88 -15.14 -10.30
N VAL A 73 -7.49 -16.38 -10.54
CA VAL A 73 -6.10 -16.81 -10.81
C VAL A 73 -5.90 -17.26 -12.26
N THR A 74 -6.84 -16.93 -13.17
CA THR A 74 -6.67 -17.24 -14.59
C THR A 74 -5.58 -16.40 -15.22
N LEU A 75 -4.88 -16.94 -16.22
CA LEU A 75 -3.86 -16.24 -16.98
C LEU A 75 -4.34 -16.03 -18.44
N PRO A 76 -4.17 -14.83 -19.01
CA PRO A 76 -3.75 -13.60 -18.32
C PRO A 76 -4.79 -13.12 -17.32
N SER A 77 -4.35 -12.50 -16.26
CA SER A 77 -5.29 -11.96 -15.25
C SER A 77 -6.13 -10.84 -15.88
N PRO A 78 -7.41 -10.71 -15.49
CA PRO A 78 -8.24 -9.58 -15.93
C PRO A 78 -7.69 -8.24 -15.41
N ASP A 79 -8.41 -7.16 -15.72
CA ASP A 79 -8.13 -5.79 -15.28
C ASP A 79 -8.04 -5.64 -13.74
N GLU A 80 -7.86 -4.43 -13.27
CA GLU A 80 -7.48 -4.05 -11.90
C GLU A 80 -8.69 -3.55 -11.07
N PRO A 81 -9.76 -4.34 -10.85
CA PRO A 81 -10.88 -3.90 -10.04
C PRO A 81 -10.50 -3.80 -8.57
N ALA A 82 -11.14 -2.89 -7.85
CA ALA A 82 -10.86 -2.71 -6.41
C ALA A 82 -11.09 -4.00 -5.59
N ALA A 83 -11.98 -4.88 -6.02
CA ALA A 83 -12.23 -6.18 -5.39
C ALA A 83 -11.04 -7.17 -5.50
N ALA A 84 -10.11 -6.93 -6.42
CA ALA A 84 -8.91 -7.76 -6.55
C ALA A 84 -7.86 -7.48 -5.47
N PHE A 85 -7.92 -6.31 -4.83
CA PHE A 85 -6.94 -5.91 -3.83
C PHE A 85 -7.23 -6.53 -2.47
N PHE A 86 -6.18 -6.98 -1.78
CA PHE A 86 -6.24 -7.46 -0.40
C PHE A 86 -5.36 -6.59 0.52
N PRO A 87 -5.82 -6.22 1.71
CA PRO A 87 -7.15 -6.46 2.29
C PRO A 87 -8.27 -5.79 1.47
N ILE A 88 -9.42 -6.45 1.39
CA ILE A 88 -10.57 -5.90 0.67
C ILE A 88 -11.05 -4.63 1.40
N SER A 89 -11.10 -3.52 0.67
CA SER A 89 -11.68 -2.29 1.17
C SER A 89 -13.16 -2.48 1.50
N PRO A 90 -13.67 -2.05 2.67
CA PRO A 90 -15.11 -2.08 2.97
C PRO A 90 -15.94 -1.31 1.94
N ASN A 91 -15.35 -0.30 1.31
CA ASN A 91 -15.92 0.36 0.15
C ASN A 91 -15.00 0.13 -1.06
N ALA A 92 -15.23 -0.97 -1.76
CA ALA A 92 -14.44 -1.38 -2.91
C ALA A 92 -14.42 -0.35 -4.06
N ALA A 93 -15.38 0.58 -4.10
CA ALA A 93 -15.45 1.63 -5.11
C ALA A 93 -14.51 2.81 -4.82
N THR A 94 -14.16 3.07 -3.56
CA THR A 94 -13.49 4.33 -3.17
C THR A 94 -12.16 4.16 -2.45
N PHE A 95 -11.74 2.95 -2.09
CA PHE A 95 -10.56 2.70 -1.25
C PHE A 95 -10.55 3.49 0.08
N GLU A 96 -11.70 3.91 0.58
CA GLU A 96 -11.82 4.73 1.79
C GLU A 96 -11.27 4.06 3.05
N SER A 97 -11.34 2.73 3.09
CA SER A 97 -10.89 1.95 4.24
C SER A 97 -9.39 1.97 4.49
N VAL A 98 -8.61 2.34 3.49
CA VAL A 98 -7.14 2.37 3.58
C VAL A 98 -6.62 3.49 4.47
N ARG A 99 -7.50 4.33 5.05
CA ARG A 99 -7.12 5.33 6.08
C ARG A 99 -6.92 4.72 7.46
N THR A 100 -7.61 3.63 7.74
CA THR A 100 -7.48 2.85 8.98
C THR A 100 -6.87 1.50 8.65
N ALA A 101 -5.91 1.07 9.45
CA ALA A 101 -5.30 -0.24 9.27
C ALA A 101 -6.36 -1.34 9.33
N VAL A 102 -6.37 -2.21 8.32
CA VAL A 102 -7.24 -3.37 8.27
C VAL A 102 -6.54 -4.55 8.91
N SER A 103 -7.20 -5.19 9.89
CA SER A 103 -6.63 -6.36 10.54
C SER A 103 -6.51 -7.53 9.57
N VAL A 104 -5.31 -8.10 9.51
CA VAL A 104 -4.97 -9.28 8.72
C VAL A 104 -4.44 -10.43 9.58
N SER A 105 -4.66 -10.36 10.90
CA SER A 105 -4.20 -11.37 11.85
C SER A 105 -4.84 -12.75 11.65
N ASP A 106 -6.03 -12.80 11.04
CA ASP A 106 -6.73 -14.04 10.73
C ASP A 106 -6.32 -14.55 9.33
N SER A 107 -5.35 -15.47 9.30
CA SER A 107 -4.87 -16.08 8.06
C SER A 107 -5.91 -16.93 7.32
N THR A 108 -7.04 -17.29 7.96
CA THR A 108 -8.12 -18.01 7.29
C THR A 108 -8.79 -17.15 6.22
N ARG A 109 -8.77 -15.85 6.39
CA ARG A 109 -9.35 -14.83 5.49
C ARG A 109 -8.42 -14.41 4.35
N TRP A 110 -7.16 -14.89 4.34
CA TRP A 110 -6.22 -14.56 3.27
C TRP A 110 -6.61 -15.25 1.97
N PRO A 111 -6.41 -14.58 0.82
CA PRO A 111 -6.65 -15.19 -0.48
C PRO A 111 -5.86 -16.49 -0.65
N THR A 112 -6.45 -17.47 -1.32
CA THR A 112 -5.81 -18.75 -1.57
C THR A 112 -4.50 -18.60 -2.36
N SER A 113 -4.45 -17.66 -3.33
CA SER A 113 -3.25 -17.35 -4.11
C SER A 113 -2.10 -16.85 -3.22
N TRP A 114 -2.38 -16.01 -2.22
CA TRP A 114 -1.37 -15.53 -1.28
C TRP A 114 -0.75 -16.67 -0.48
N LYS A 115 -1.60 -17.60 -0.02
CA LYS A 115 -1.12 -18.80 0.69
C LYS A 115 -0.29 -19.72 -0.21
N ALA A 116 -0.70 -19.90 -1.46
CA ALA A 116 -0.02 -20.75 -2.42
C ALA A 116 1.40 -20.24 -2.75
N VAL A 117 1.55 -18.92 -2.89
CA VAL A 117 2.86 -18.27 -3.16
C VAL A 117 3.66 -18.06 -1.86
N GLY A 118 3.03 -18.20 -0.70
CA GLY A 118 3.67 -18.01 0.61
C GLY A 118 3.92 -16.54 0.94
N VAL A 119 3.07 -15.65 0.44
CA VAL A 119 3.05 -14.23 0.84
C VAL A 119 2.31 -14.10 2.15
N SER A 120 2.92 -13.47 3.14
CA SER A 120 2.30 -13.24 4.44
C SER A 120 2.62 -11.86 4.98
N PRO A 121 1.61 -11.05 5.31
CA PRO A 121 1.84 -9.76 5.96
C PRO A 121 2.64 -9.94 7.25
N ARG A 122 3.67 -9.12 7.44
CA ARG A 122 4.48 -9.13 8.67
C ARG A 122 3.74 -8.49 9.85
N ASP A 123 2.92 -7.49 9.54
CA ASP A 123 2.12 -6.79 10.52
C ASP A 123 0.74 -7.41 10.66
N THR A 124 0.13 -7.27 11.82
CA THR A 124 -1.23 -7.74 12.09
C THR A 124 -2.30 -6.86 11.45
N SER A 125 -1.91 -5.73 10.88
CA SER A 125 -2.80 -4.80 10.19
C SER A 125 -2.06 -4.06 9.08
N LEU A 126 -2.76 -3.77 7.98
CA LEU A 126 -2.21 -3.10 6.80
C LEU A 126 -2.95 -1.78 6.53
N TYR A 127 -2.20 -0.75 6.15
CA TYR A 127 -2.71 0.56 5.71
C TYR A 127 -2.87 0.67 4.19
N CYS A 128 -2.25 -0.23 3.44
CA CYS A 128 -2.36 -0.32 2.00
C CYS A 128 -3.06 -1.60 1.59
N THR A 129 -3.56 -1.64 0.37
CA THR A 129 -4.12 -2.83 -0.25
C THR A 129 -3.26 -3.25 -1.43
N TYR A 130 -3.17 -4.55 -1.69
CA TYR A 130 -2.19 -5.13 -2.60
C TYR A 130 -2.83 -6.12 -3.56
N MET A 131 -2.33 -6.16 -4.79
CA MET A 131 -2.63 -7.21 -5.75
C MET A 131 -1.44 -7.46 -6.69
N THR A 132 -1.39 -8.63 -7.31
CA THR A 132 -0.59 -8.83 -8.53
C THR A 132 -1.46 -9.33 -9.66
N ASN A 133 -1.10 -8.94 -10.87
CA ASN A 133 -1.59 -9.52 -12.10
C ASN A 133 -0.44 -10.22 -12.81
N ALA A 134 -0.76 -11.28 -13.53
CA ALA A 134 0.23 -12.09 -14.22
C ALA A 134 -0.29 -12.62 -15.56
N GLY A 135 0.62 -13.05 -16.42
CA GLY A 135 0.31 -13.73 -17.68
C GLY A 135 1.47 -14.62 -18.11
N SER A 136 1.15 -15.71 -18.79
CA SER A 136 2.12 -16.60 -19.38
C SER A 136 2.82 -15.96 -20.61
N ALA A 137 3.91 -16.56 -21.05
CA ALA A 137 4.63 -16.11 -22.23
C ALA A 137 3.71 -16.03 -23.47
N GLY A 138 3.79 -14.92 -24.20
CA GLY A 138 2.98 -14.65 -25.37
C GLY A 138 1.58 -14.08 -25.09
N GLN A 139 1.13 -14.05 -23.86
CA GLN A 139 -0.18 -13.50 -23.50
C GLN A 139 -0.11 -11.98 -23.33
N ALA A 140 -0.99 -11.26 -24.03
CA ALA A 140 -1.06 -9.81 -23.95
C ALA A 140 -1.61 -9.35 -22.58
N VAL A 141 -1.15 -8.19 -22.12
CA VAL A 141 -1.76 -7.51 -20.96
C VAL A 141 -3.19 -7.13 -21.33
N PRO A 142 -4.19 -7.39 -20.47
CA PRO A 142 -5.58 -7.03 -20.73
C PRO A 142 -5.75 -5.53 -20.98
N ALA A 143 -6.64 -5.16 -21.89
CA ALA A 143 -6.86 -3.77 -22.28
C ALA A 143 -7.38 -2.87 -21.13
N GLY A 144 -8.07 -3.46 -20.16
CA GLY A 144 -8.56 -2.77 -18.95
C GLY A 144 -7.51 -2.59 -17.85
N ALA A 145 -6.34 -3.23 -17.98
CA ALA A 145 -5.26 -3.14 -16.98
C ALA A 145 -4.42 -1.89 -17.21
N THR A 146 -4.86 -0.77 -16.67
CA THR A 146 -4.24 0.55 -16.87
C THR A 146 -2.75 0.56 -16.47
N PHE A 147 -2.43 0.02 -15.30
CA PHE A 147 -1.05 -0.04 -14.81
C PHE A 147 -0.24 -1.14 -15.53
N GLY A 148 -0.89 -2.25 -15.88
CA GLY A 148 -0.25 -3.32 -16.63
C GLY A 148 0.34 -2.85 -17.95
N ALA A 149 -0.39 -2.06 -18.73
CA ALA A 149 0.07 -1.48 -20.00
C ALA A 149 1.29 -0.54 -19.81
N MET A 150 1.40 0.13 -18.67
CA MET A 150 2.52 1.02 -18.34
C MET A 150 3.74 0.29 -17.76
N LEU A 151 3.55 -0.88 -17.16
CA LEU A 151 4.58 -1.60 -16.42
C LEU A 151 5.20 -2.75 -17.21
N ILE A 152 4.46 -3.35 -18.15
CA ILE A 152 4.89 -4.48 -18.94
C ILE A 152 5.20 -4.03 -20.37
N ALA A 153 6.49 -3.97 -20.69
CA ALA A 153 6.95 -3.53 -22.00
C ALA A 153 6.95 -4.63 -23.07
N GLY A 154 6.81 -5.89 -22.67
CA GLY A 154 6.82 -7.04 -23.59
C GLY A 154 6.32 -8.31 -22.91
N THR A 155 5.72 -9.18 -23.70
CA THR A 155 5.06 -10.41 -23.24
C THR A 155 5.71 -11.70 -23.77
N ALA A 156 6.91 -11.61 -24.36
CA ALA A 156 7.63 -12.78 -24.88
C ALA A 156 8.00 -13.81 -23.80
N SER A 157 8.10 -13.37 -22.56
CA SER A 157 8.31 -14.21 -21.37
C SER A 157 7.13 -14.07 -20.42
N PRO A 158 6.92 -15.01 -19.47
CA PRO A 158 5.93 -14.82 -18.41
C PRO A 158 6.16 -13.48 -17.72
N TRP A 159 5.08 -12.78 -17.43
CA TRP A 159 5.11 -11.45 -16.85
C TRP A 159 4.21 -11.33 -15.63
N PHE A 160 4.57 -10.46 -14.72
CA PHE A 160 3.68 -10.00 -13.65
C PHE A 160 3.95 -8.53 -13.34
N TYR A 161 2.97 -7.90 -12.74
CA TYR A 161 3.14 -6.65 -12.03
C TYR A 161 2.34 -6.67 -10.73
N GLY A 162 2.90 -6.03 -9.71
CA GLY A 162 2.27 -5.87 -8.40
C GLY A 162 1.93 -4.41 -8.14
N LEU A 163 0.78 -4.19 -7.53
CA LEU A 163 0.27 -2.88 -7.15
C LEU A 163 0.01 -2.82 -5.66
N ALA A 164 0.37 -1.70 -5.05
CA ALA A 164 -0.07 -1.31 -3.71
C ALA A 164 -0.83 0.01 -3.80
N ALA A 165 -2.06 0.04 -3.33
CA ALA A 165 -2.89 1.22 -3.29
C ALA A 165 -3.02 1.71 -1.84
N CYS A 166 -2.58 2.96 -1.60
CA CYS A 166 -2.54 3.57 -0.27
C CYS A 166 -3.27 4.91 -0.27
N ASN A 167 -4.25 5.08 0.60
CA ASN A 167 -4.85 6.39 0.82
C ASN A 167 -4.04 7.15 1.88
N LEU A 168 -3.13 7.99 1.45
CA LEU A 168 -2.25 8.74 2.35
C LEU A 168 -2.86 10.06 2.84
N ASN A 169 -3.80 10.67 2.09
CA ASN A 169 -4.16 12.08 2.29
C ASN A 169 -5.66 12.43 2.30
N GLY A 170 -6.61 11.56 1.99
CA GLY A 170 -7.99 12.04 1.96
C GLY A 170 -9.07 11.04 1.53
N PRO A 171 -10.33 11.46 1.43
CA PRO A 171 -11.38 10.67 0.81
C PRO A 171 -11.01 10.47 -0.66
N ALA A 172 -10.99 9.23 -1.09
CA ALA A 172 -10.30 8.86 -2.32
C ALA A 172 -11.25 8.20 -3.33
N GLY A 173 -11.10 8.62 -4.58
CA GLY A 173 -11.57 7.86 -5.75
C GLY A 173 -10.37 7.18 -6.44
N PHE A 174 -10.41 5.88 -6.66
CA PHE A 174 -9.40 5.18 -7.44
C PHE A 174 -9.52 5.55 -8.92
N PRO A 175 -8.41 5.82 -9.63
CA PRO A 175 -7.03 5.90 -9.14
C PRO A 175 -6.56 7.32 -8.77
N ALA A 176 -7.41 8.36 -8.88
CA ALA A 176 -6.97 9.76 -8.92
C ALA A 176 -6.40 10.27 -7.58
N ASP A 177 -6.96 9.82 -6.44
CA ASP A 177 -6.59 10.35 -5.12
C ASP A 177 -5.80 9.33 -4.28
N VAL A 178 -5.56 8.13 -4.80
CA VAL A 178 -4.81 7.07 -4.14
C VAL A 178 -3.38 7.06 -4.62
N SER A 179 -2.43 7.02 -3.69
CA SER A 179 -1.03 6.79 -4.03
C SER A 179 -0.84 5.33 -4.42
N ILE A 180 -0.38 5.09 -5.66
CA ILE A 180 -0.12 3.76 -6.18
C ILE A 180 1.38 3.52 -6.22
N PHE A 181 1.81 2.41 -5.66
CA PHE A 181 3.17 1.89 -5.79
C PHE A 181 3.12 0.63 -6.63
N ALA A 182 4.09 0.46 -7.50
CA ALA A 182 4.11 -0.66 -8.44
C ALA A 182 5.48 -1.29 -8.61
N VAL A 183 5.49 -2.59 -8.83
CA VAL A 183 6.66 -3.41 -9.19
C VAL A 183 6.29 -4.29 -10.38
N SER A 184 7.27 -4.70 -11.18
CA SER A 184 7.01 -5.60 -12.30
C SER A 184 8.14 -6.60 -12.52
N SER A 185 7.85 -7.69 -13.22
CA SER A 185 8.84 -8.69 -13.64
C SER A 185 9.93 -8.13 -14.58
N THR A 186 9.62 -7.05 -15.30
CA THR A 186 10.53 -6.41 -16.26
C THR A 186 11.41 -5.34 -15.63
N SER A 187 11.08 -4.87 -14.42
CA SER A 187 11.84 -3.84 -13.72
C SER A 187 11.78 -4.05 -12.21
N ALA A 188 12.93 -4.31 -11.61
CA ALA A 188 13.05 -4.36 -10.14
C ALA A 188 12.84 -2.98 -9.47
N ARG A 189 12.74 -1.91 -10.26
CA ARG A 189 12.56 -0.55 -9.73
C ARG A 189 11.10 -0.35 -9.33
N LEU A 190 10.89 0.02 -8.08
CA LEU A 190 9.60 0.48 -7.60
C LEU A 190 9.22 1.80 -8.30
N ARG A 191 8.01 1.86 -8.82
CA ARG A 191 7.41 3.10 -9.39
C ARG A 191 6.32 3.59 -8.46
N SER A 192 6.18 4.90 -8.35
CA SER A 192 5.05 5.54 -7.64
C SER A 192 4.24 6.39 -8.62
N PHE A 193 2.93 6.33 -8.49
CA PHE A 193 1.96 7.11 -9.25
C PHE A 193 1.08 7.87 -8.25
N ASN A 194 0.70 9.11 -8.55
CA ASN A 194 -0.08 9.96 -7.67
C ASN A 194 0.51 10.08 -6.24
N ASP A 195 1.82 10.30 -6.17
CA ASP A 195 2.52 10.38 -4.90
C ASP A 195 2.24 11.74 -4.24
N ASN A 196 1.11 11.86 -3.59
CA ASN A 196 0.68 13.06 -2.84
C ASN A 196 1.36 13.13 -1.46
N ARG A 197 2.71 13.15 -1.43
CA ARG A 197 3.50 13.28 -0.19
C ARG A 197 3.65 14.70 0.28
#